data_f5eaee1933a24ee1c37bd0a8e638369c
#
_entry.id   f5eaee1933a24ee1c37bd0a8e638369c
#
_cell.length_a   1.000
_cell.length_b   1.000
_cell.length_c   1.000
_cell.angle_alpha   90.00
_cell.angle_beta   90.00
_cell.angle_gamma   90.00
#
_symmetry.space_group_name_H-M   'P 1'
#
loop_
_entity.id
_entity.type
_entity.pdbx_description
1 polymer ?
#
loop_
_entity_poly.entity_id
_entity_poly.type
_entity_poly.pdbx_seq_one_letter_code
_entity_poly.pdbx_strand_id
1 'polypeptide(L)'
;MNGIGYKIKKGILYFLLILLAAACLFPFLLMMVNATRSGSEIVTSFTLIPSTHIKENWDTVFQYFNLFKGMWNSVKVAIPATLLTAYFSALTAYALAMYKFKGSNLIFMVILIFMMIPGQLSLIGFYNLCTKLHLVNTYIPLIIPAIAAPGTVFFLRQYVMSVMPPSLIEAARIDGAKELYIFHRIAIPIMSPGIATMSIMGFIGNWN
;
A
#
# COMPACT_ATOMS: atom_id res chain seq x y z
N MET A 1 -21.82 11.64 -33.79
CA MET A 1 -21.81 13.03 -33.28
C MET A 1 -20.37 13.51 -33.11
N ASN A 2 -19.71 13.91 -34.21
CA ASN A 2 -18.31 14.38 -34.21
C ASN A 2 -18.28 15.89 -34.50
N GLY A 3 -18.96 16.69 -33.66
CA GLY A 3 -18.97 18.13 -33.79
C GLY A 3 -17.66 18.79 -33.35
N ILE A 4 -17.35 19.96 -33.93
CA ILE A 4 -16.21 20.83 -33.55
C ILE A 4 -16.11 20.99 -32.02
N GLY A 5 -17.25 21.15 -31.33
CA GLY A 5 -17.31 21.23 -29.87
C GLY A 5 -16.76 20.03 -29.10
N TYR A 6 -16.90 18.81 -29.63
CA TYR A 6 -16.30 17.59 -29.04
C TYR A 6 -14.77 17.60 -29.15
N LYS A 7 -14.25 17.99 -30.33
CA LYS A 7 -12.79 18.09 -30.55
C LYS A 7 -12.16 19.15 -29.66
N ILE A 8 -12.81 20.30 -29.45
CA ILE A 8 -12.33 21.36 -28.55
C ILE A 8 -12.32 20.86 -27.10
N LYS A 9 -13.43 20.28 -26.62
CA LYS A 9 -13.49 19.70 -25.26
C LYS A 9 -12.42 18.64 -25.03
N LYS A 10 -12.18 17.76 -26.00
CA LYS A 10 -11.13 16.75 -25.96
C LYS A 10 -9.74 17.37 -25.94
N GLY A 11 -9.50 18.43 -26.74
CA GLY A 11 -8.24 19.18 -26.73
C GLY A 11 -7.94 19.82 -25.38
N ILE A 12 -8.94 20.49 -24.79
CA ILE A 12 -8.82 21.09 -23.43
C ILE A 12 -8.53 20.00 -22.39
N LEU A 13 -9.23 18.86 -22.46
CA LEU A 13 -9.01 17.74 -21.54
C LEU A 13 -7.58 17.24 -21.61
N TYR A 14 -7.06 16.98 -22.82
CA TYR A 14 -5.67 16.55 -22.99
C TYR A 14 -4.66 17.59 -22.51
N PHE A 15 -4.89 18.87 -22.77
CA PHE A 15 -4.03 19.94 -22.28
C PHE A 15 -3.97 19.93 -20.74
N LEU A 16 -5.12 19.84 -20.07
CA LEU A 16 -5.17 19.76 -18.61
C LEU A 16 -4.49 18.49 -18.06
N LEU A 17 -4.66 17.35 -18.72
CA LEU A 17 -4.01 16.10 -18.33
C LEU A 17 -2.48 16.17 -18.51
N ILE A 18 -2.00 16.79 -19.59
CA ILE A 18 -0.56 17.00 -19.80
C ILE A 18 0.02 17.94 -18.77
N LEU A 19 -0.68 19.04 -18.45
CA LEU A 19 -0.28 19.97 -17.42
C LEU A 19 -0.20 19.29 -16.06
N LEU A 20 -1.21 18.50 -15.70
CA LEU A 20 -1.23 17.72 -14.48
C LEU A 20 -0.06 16.69 -14.44
N ALA A 21 0.16 15.98 -15.53
CA ALA A 21 1.26 15.02 -15.63
C ALA A 21 2.62 15.71 -15.46
N ALA A 22 2.81 16.88 -16.10
CA ALA A 22 4.02 17.69 -15.95
C ALA A 22 4.23 18.14 -14.50
N ALA A 23 3.18 18.62 -13.84
CA ALA A 23 3.21 18.99 -12.42
C ALA A 23 3.55 17.81 -11.50
N CYS A 24 3.01 16.62 -11.77
CA CYS A 24 3.33 15.41 -11.02
C CYS A 24 4.79 14.93 -11.24
N LEU A 25 5.33 15.07 -12.45
CA LEU A 25 6.70 14.66 -12.78
C LEU A 25 7.75 15.69 -12.35
N PHE A 26 7.38 16.96 -12.21
CA PHE A 26 8.28 18.05 -11.90
C PHE A 26 9.14 17.82 -10.64
N PRO A 27 8.60 17.41 -9.48
CA PRO A 27 9.42 17.17 -8.28
C PRO A 27 10.45 16.05 -8.50
N PHE A 28 10.13 15.03 -9.29
CA PHE A 28 11.09 13.96 -9.61
C PHE A 28 12.22 14.47 -10.50
N LEU A 29 11.92 15.28 -11.52
CA LEU A 29 12.94 15.93 -12.35
C LEU A 29 13.83 16.84 -11.51
N LEU A 30 13.23 17.64 -10.62
CA LEU A 30 13.98 18.51 -9.73
C LEU A 30 14.90 17.70 -8.79
N MET A 31 14.42 16.59 -8.24
CA MET A 31 15.21 15.70 -7.41
C MET A 31 16.41 15.11 -8.19
N MET A 32 16.19 14.67 -9.44
CA MET A 32 17.26 14.16 -10.31
C MET A 32 18.32 15.22 -10.61
N VAL A 33 17.91 16.44 -10.92
CA VAL A 33 18.83 17.56 -11.14
C VAL A 33 19.58 17.89 -9.85
N ASN A 34 18.89 18.00 -8.71
CA ASN A 34 19.52 18.32 -7.42
C ASN A 34 20.50 17.24 -6.96
N ALA A 35 20.31 15.98 -7.34
CA ALA A 35 21.29 14.92 -7.06
C ALA A 35 22.67 15.17 -7.71
N THR A 36 22.73 16.01 -8.75
CA THR A 36 23.97 16.38 -9.42
C THR A 36 24.60 17.68 -8.88
N ARG A 37 23.96 18.37 -7.93
CA ARG A 37 24.33 19.69 -7.43
C ARG A 37 24.91 19.62 -6.02
N SER A 38 25.75 20.59 -5.66
CA SER A 38 26.22 20.74 -4.28
C SER A 38 25.11 21.27 -3.36
N GLY A 39 25.21 21.02 -2.05
CA GLY A 39 24.27 21.53 -1.07
C GLY A 39 24.13 23.07 -1.10
N SER A 40 25.21 23.79 -1.30
CA SER A 40 25.21 25.26 -1.44
C SER A 40 24.46 25.72 -2.69
N GLU A 41 24.68 25.08 -3.83
CA GLU A 41 23.96 25.40 -5.07
C GLU A 41 22.44 25.17 -4.95
N ILE A 42 22.02 24.12 -4.24
CA ILE A 42 20.59 23.81 -4.05
C ILE A 42 19.90 24.90 -3.24
N VAL A 43 20.58 25.41 -2.18
CA VAL A 43 20.01 26.43 -1.28
C VAL A 43 20.01 27.83 -1.89
N THR A 44 21.04 28.13 -2.70
CA THR A 44 21.24 29.50 -3.25
C THR A 44 20.52 29.74 -4.56
N SER A 45 20.24 28.69 -5.36
CA SER A 45 19.67 28.89 -6.70
C SER A 45 18.69 27.77 -7.07
N PHE A 46 17.53 28.18 -7.61
CA PHE A 46 16.61 27.28 -8.27
C PHE A 46 16.95 27.17 -9.75
N THR A 47 17.29 25.96 -10.22
CA THR A 47 17.54 25.67 -11.63
C THR A 47 17.24 24.21 -11.96
N LEU A 48 16.94 23.95 -13.23
CA LEU A 48 16.81 22.61 -13.80
C LEU A 48 18.04 22.19 -14.60
N ILE A 49 19.14 22.93 -14.47
CA ILE A 49 20.41 22.61 -15.15
C ILE A 49 21.22 21.70 -14.21
N PRO A 50 21.61 20.49 -14.66
CA PRO A 50 22.48 19.61 -13.89
C PRO A 50 23.86 20.24 -13.63
N SER A 51 24.49 19.89 -12.49
CA SER A 51 25.85 20.22 -12.13
C SER A 51 26.77 19.00 -12.18
N THR A 52 28.01 19.11 -11.71
CA THR A 52 29.05 18.07 -11.82
C THR A 52 29.28 17.29 -10.53
N HIS A 53 28.52 17.53 -9.45
CA HIS A 53 28.78 17.01 -8.11
C HIS A 53 28.19 15.61 -7.86
N ILE A 54 27.67 14.92 -8.90
CA ILE A 54 27.03 13.60 -8.75
C ILE A 54 27.95 12.56 -8.11
N LYS A 55 29.23 12.55 -8.46
CA LYS A 55 30.20 11.61 -7.91
C LYS A 55 30.49 11.90 -6.44
N GLU A 56 30.70 13.16 -6.09
CA GLU A 56 30.92 13.60 -4.71
C GLU A 56 29.72 13.28 -3.81
N ASN A 57 28.52 13.57 -4.28
CA ASN A 57 27.29 13.24 -3.57
C ASN A 57 27.14 11.72 -3.38
N TRP A 58 27.45 10.93 -4.41
CA TRP A 58 27.45 9.47 -4.34
C TRP A 58 28.44 8.95 -3.29
N ASP A 59 29.67 9.39 -3.35
CA ASP A 59 30.73 8.98 -2.42
C ASP A 59 30.37 9.37 -0.98
N THR A 60 29.79 10.55 -0.78
CA THR A 60 29.29 11.03 0.53
C THR A 60 28.19 10.13 1.08
N VAL A 61 27.20 9.76 0.26
CA VAL A 61 26.13 8.86 0.71
C VAL A 61 26.69 7.52 1.21
N PHE A 62 27.64 6.91 0.46
CA PHE A 62 28.22 5.63 0.84
C PHE A 62 29.23 5.71 1.99
N GLN A 63 29.81 6.89 2.23
CA GLN A 63 30.65 7.13 3.40
C GLN A 63 29.85 7.10 4.71
N TYR A 64 28.63 7.68 4.72
CA TYR A 64 27.81 7.80 5.93
C TYR A 64 26.76 6.72 6.06
N PHE A 65 26.31 6.12 4.95
CA PHE A 65 25.24 5.13 4.92
C PHE A 65 25.59 3.89 4.09
N ASN A 66 25.36 2.73 4.66
CA ASN A 66 25.33 1.51 3.85
C ASN A 66 23.94 1.38 3.20
N LEU A 67 23.75 2.06 2.06
CA LEU A 67 22.49 2.13 1.35
C LEU A 67 21.91 0.74 1.02
N PHE A 68 22.75 -0.18 0.55
CA PHE A 68 22.34 -1.55 0.21
C PHE A 68 21.85 -2.32 1.42
N LYS A 69 22.50 -2.15 2.58
CA LYS A 69 22.04 -2.76 3.84
C LYS A 69 20.69 -2.18 4.29
N GLY A 70 20.52 -0.86 4.14
CA GLY A 70 19.25 -0.17 4.42
C GLY A 70 18.12 -0.71 3.53
N MET A 71 18.32 -0.73 2.22
CA MET A 71 17.36 -1.27 1.25
C MET A 71 17.01 -2.75 1.55
N TRP A 72 18.02 -3.57 1.88
CA TRP A 72 17.80 -4.97 2.23
C TRP A 72 16.97 -5.13 3.51
N ASN A 73 17.17 -4.25 4.51
CA ASN A 73 16.35 -4.24 5.71
C ASN A 73 14.89 -3.84 5.41
N SER A 74 14.67 -2.85 4.52
CA SER A 74 13.32 -2.49 4.06
C SER A 74 12.65 -3.67 3.33
N VAL A 75 13.37 -4.41 2.49
CA VAL A 75 12.85 -5.64 1.84
C VAL A 75 12.42 -6.68 2.89
N LYS A 76 13.26 -6.93 3.92
CA LYS A 76 12.97 -7.90 5.00
C LYS A 76 11.72 -7.55 5.80
N VAL A 77 11.35 -6.29 5.88
CA VAL A 77 10.16 -5.82 6.58
C VAL A 77 8.98 -5.74 5.62
N ALA A 78 9.13 -5.02 4.51
CA ALA A 78 8.03 -4.69 3.63
C ALA A 78 7.39 -5.92 2.96
N ILE A 79 8.19 -6.89 2.51
CA ILE A 79 7.66 -8.09 1.84
C ILE A 79 6.84 -8.94 2.81
N PRO A 80 7.35 -9.41 3.97
CA PRO A 80 6.57 -10.21 4.90
C PRO A 80 5.35 -9.46 5.44
N ALA A 81 5.49 -8.18 5.79
CA ALA A 81 4.38 -7.38 6.26
C ALA A 81 3.26 -7.29 5.22
N THR A 82 3.61 -7.02 3.96
CA THR A 82 2.64 -6.94 2.85
C THR A 82 1.94 -8.28 2.59
N LEU A 83 2.68 -9.38 2.58
CA LEU A 83 2.11 -10.72 2.37
C LEU A 83 1.15 -11.11 3.49
N LEU A 84 1.53 -10.85 4.74
CA LEU A 84 0.66 -11.11 5.89
C LEU A 84 -0.60 -10.23 5.85
N THR A 85 -0.44 -8.94 5.57
CA THR A 85 -1.59 -8.02 5.39
C THR A 85 -2.52 -8.53 4.30
N ALA A 86 -2.00 -8.85 3.12
CA ALA A 86 -2.78 -9.30 1.98
C ALA A 86 -3.57 -10.58 2.30
N TYR A 87 -2.89 -11.57 2.87
CA TYR A 87 -3.50 -12.86 3.17
C TYR A 87 -4.59 -12.77 4.26
N PHE A 88 -4.25 -12.19 5.42
CA PHE A 88 -5.19 -12.14 6.53
C PHE A 88 -6.33 -11.16 6.28
N SER A 89 -6.09 -10.06 5.58
CA SER A 89 -7.17 -9.15 5.18
C SER A 89 -8.09 -9.78 4.15
N ALA A 90 -7.55 -10.53 3.17
CA ALA A 90 -8.36 -11.23 2.20
C ALA A 90 -9.22 -12.32 2.86
N LEU A 91 -8.65 -13.10 3.79
CA LEU A 91 -9.37 -14.13 4.54
C LEU A 91 -10.50 -13.51 5.38
N THR A 92 -10.21 -12.44 6.11
CA THR A 92 -11.19 -11.73 6.94
C THR A 92 -12.30 -11.10 6.08
N ALA A 93 -11.92 -10.43 4.99
CA ALA A 93 -12.85 -9.80 4.07
C ALA A 93 -13.79 -10.82 3.41
N TYR A 94 -13.23 -11.94 2.95
CA TYR A 94 -14.01 -13.05 2.39
C TYR A 94 -14.99 -13.61 3.41
N ALA A 95 -14.53 -13.89 4.64
CA ALA A 95 -15.38 -14.40 5.70
C ALA A 95 -16.54 -13.44 6.02
N LEU A 96 -16.26 -12.15 6.16
CA LEU A 96 -17.26 -11.12 6.46
C LEU A 96 -18.21 -10.81 5.29
N ALA A 97 -17.81 -11.12 4.05
CA ALA A 97 -18.65 -10.91 2.86
C ALA A 97 -19.54 -12.11 2.55
N MET A 98 -19.01 -13.34 2.66
CA MET A 98 -19.66 -14.57 2.15
C MET A 98 -20.34 -15.40 3.24
N TYR A 99 -20.05 -15.17 4.52
CA TYR A 99 -20.65 -15.92 5.61
C TYR A 99 -21.62 -15.08 6.44
N LYS A 100 -22.80 -15.63 6.68
CA LYS A 100 -23.79 -15.07 7.60
C LYS A 100 -23.66 -15.78 8.95
N PHE A 101 -22.97 -15.17 9.91
CA PHE A 101 -22.83 -15.68 11.28
C PHE A 101 -23.21 -14.62 12.31
N LYS A 102 -23.59 -15.06 13.51
CA LYS A 102 -23.95 -14.15 14.61
C LYS A 102 -22.71 -13.31 14.98
N GLY A 103 -22.85 -11.98 14.95
CA GLY A 103 -21.76 -11.05 15.29
C GLY A 103 -20.95 -10.55 14.10
N SER A 104 -21.15 -11.02 12.85
CA SER A 104 -20.40 -10.53 11.67
C SER A 104 -20.51 -9.01 11.50
N ASN A 105 -21.69 -8.44 11.69
CA ASN A 105 -21.90 -6.98 11.62
C ASN A 105 -21.19 -6.25 12.76
N LEU A 106 -21.17 -6.81 13.96
CA LEU A 106 -20.45 -6.22 15.09
C LEU A 106 -18.93 -6.20 14.84
N ILE A 107 -18.37 -7.32 14.36
CA ILE A 107 -16.95 -7.40 13.99
C ILE A 107 -16.63 -6.37 12.91
N PHE A 108 -17.46 -6.26 11.88
CA PHE A 108 -17.25 -5.27 10.83
C PHE A 108 -17.35 -3.83 11.37
N MET A 109 -18.30 -3.54 12.25
CA MET A 109 -18.42 -2.24 12.92
C MET A 109 -17.18 -1.91 13.74
N VAL A 110 -16.64 -2.86 14.48
CA VAL A 110 -15.38 -2.71 15.24
C VAL A 110 -14.22 -2.37 14.29
N ILE A 111 -14.11 -3.05 13.14
CA ILE A 111 -13.11 -2.74 12.12
C ILE A 111 -13.24 -1.28 11.64
N LEU A 112 -14.48 -0.83 11.37
CA LEU A 112 -14.72 0.57 10.97
C LEU A 112 -14.33 1.58 12.06
N ILE A 113 -14.63 1.28 13.32
CA ILE A 113 -14.22 2.14 14.45
C ILE A 113 -12.71 2.26 14.52
N PHE A 114 -11.97 1.14 14.38
CA PHE A 114 -10.51 1.18 14.37
C PHE A 114 -9.92 2.00 13.21
N MET A 115 -10.59 2.06 12.06
CA MET A 115 -10.16 2.93 10.95
C MET A 115 -10.27 4.43 11.29
N MET A 116 -11.15 4.81 12.23
CA MET A 116 -11.33 6.21 12.64
C MET A 116 -10.29 6.68 13.68
N ILE A 117 -9.56 5.74 14.29
CA ILE A 117 -8.53 6.06 15.28
C ILE A 117 -7.25 6.47 14.55
N PRO A 118 -6.74 7.71 14.75
CA PRO A 118 -5.45 8.10 14.19
C PRO A 118 -4.32 7.20 14.70
N GLY A 119 -3.59 6.55 13.79
CA GLY A 119 -2.54 5.59 14.15
C GLY A 119 -1.44 6.18 15.06
N GLN A 120 -1.20 7.47 14.95
CA GLN A 120 -0.21 8.19 15.75
C GLN A 120 -0.50 8.15 17.26
N LEU A 121 -1.78 8.05 17.66
CA LEU A 121 -2.17 8.00 19.09
C LEU A 121 -1.70 6.73 19.78
N SER A 122 -1.54 5.64 19.06
CA SER A 122 -1.12 4.35 19.62
C SER A 122 0.40 4.20 19.73
N LEU A 123 1.19 5.11 19.14
CA LEU A 123 2.64 4.95 19.00
C LEU A 123 3.36 4.80 20.36
N ILE A 124 3.04 5.65 21.33
CA ILE A 124 3.68 5.61 22.66
C ILE A 124 3.33 4.31 23.40
N GLY A 125 2.05 3.94 23.39
CA GLY A 125 1.58 2.69 24.01
C GLY A 125 2.20 1.46 23.35
N PHE A 126 2.30 1.46 22.03
CA PHE A 126 2.92 0.38 21.26
C PHE A 126 4.42 0.25 21.54
N TYR A 127 5.16 1.38 21.61
CA TYR A 127 6.58 1.36 21.98
C TYR A 127 6.79 0.81 23.38
N ASN A 128 5.99 1.24 24.38
CA ASN A 128 6.03 0.71 25.75
C ASN A 128 5.74 -0.80 25.80
N LEU A 129 4.79 -1.28 24.99
CA LEU A 129 4.50 -2.70 24.87
C LEU A 129 5.69 -3.47 24.29
N CYS A 130 6.30 -2.96 23.23
CA CYS A 130 7.50 -3.56 22.61
C CYS A 130 8.67 -3.61 23.59
N THR A 131 8.85 -2.59 24.41
CA THR A 131 9.88 -2.56 25.46
C THR A 131 9.63 -3.63 26.51
N LYS A 132 8.40 -3.74 27.01
CA LYS A 132 8.02 -4.76 28.00
C LYS A 132 8.18 -6.19 27.48
N LEU A 133 7.94 -6.39 26.20
CA LEU A 133 8.07 -7.69 25.52
C LEU A 133 9.49 -7.97 25.01
N HIS A 134 10.46 -7.08 25.27
CA HIS A 134 11.85 -7.18 24.76
C HIS A 134 11.94 -7.31 23.23
N LEU A 135 11.03 -6.68 22.50
CA LEU A 135 10.95 -6.70 21.04
C LEU A 135 11.64 -5.50 20.37
N VAL A 136 12.13 -4.54 21.14
CA VAL A 136 12.88 -3.38 20.64
C VAL A 136 14.13 -3.87 19.91
N ASN A 137 14.47 -3.24 18.77
CA ASN A 137 15.54 -3.63 17.83
C ASN A 137 15.35 -4.99 17.14
N THR A 138 14.12 -5.48 17.04
CA THR A 138 13.76 -6.63 16.21
C THR A 138 12.84 -6.23 15.07
N TYR A 139 12.67 -7.07 14.04
CA TYR A 139 11.74 -6.82 12.93
C TYR A 139 10.28 -7.17 13.29
N ILE A 140 10.05 -7.89 14.39
CA ILE A 140 8.72 -8.39 14.79
C ILE A 140 7.69 -7.25 14.93
N PRO A 141 7.98 -6.13 15.64
CA PRO A 141 7.04 -5.02 15.77
C PRO A 141 6.71 -4.30 14.45
N LEU A 142 7.55 -4.46 13.44
CA LEU A 142 7.34 -3.86 12.13
C LEU A 142 6.52 -4.77 11.21
N ILE A 143 6.52 -6.07 11.44
CA ILE A 143 5.90 -7.07 10.57
C ILE A 143 4.54 -7.53 11.13
N ILE A 144 4.49 -7.96 12.39
CA ILE A 144 3.30 -8.59 12.96
C ILE A 144 2.07 -7.68 13.02
N PRO A 145 2.16 -6.40 13.41
CA PRO A 145 0.99 -5.50 13.43
C PRO A 145 0.36 -5.27 12.06
N ALA A 146 1.12 -5.47 10.99
CA ALA A 146 0.63 -5.34 9.62
C ALA A 146 -0.51 -6.33 9.28
N ILE A 147 -0.65 -7.43 10.04
CA ILE A 147 -1.79 -8.36 9.94
C ILE A 147 -3.11 -7.65 10.21
N ALA A 148 -3.12 -6.70 11.16
CA ALA A 148 -4.31 -5.92 11.51
C ALA A 148 -4.41 -4.68 10.64
N ALA A 149 -4.93 -4.82 9.44
CA ALA A 149 -5.08 -3.74 8.45
C ALA A 149 -6.58 -3.45 8.17
N PRO A 150 -7.28 -2.70 9.05
CA PRO A 150 -8.72 -2.45 8.94
C PRO A 150 -9.15 -1.89 7.59
N GLY A 151 -8.36 -0.93 7.04
CA GLY A 151 -8.64 -0.33 5.74
C GLY A 151 -8.55 -1.32 4.58
N THR A 152 -7.60 -2.24 4.61
CA THR A 152 -7.46 -3.30 3.62
C THR A 152 -8.63 -4.29 3.70
N VAL A 153 -9.02 -4.67 4.92
CA VAL A 153 -10.19 -5.56 5.14
C VAL A 153 -11.47 -4.89 4.62
N PHE A 154 -11.69 -3.62 4.92
CA PHE A 154 -12.84 -2.86 4.44
C PHE A 154 -12.90 -2.85 2.91
N PHE A 155 -11.81 -2.44 2.26
CA PHE A 155 -11.74 -2.38 0.80
C PHE A 155 -12.00 -3.75 0.17
N LEU A 156 -11.28 -4.78 0.63
CA LEU A 156 -11.41 -6.13 0.07
C LEU A 156 -12.81 -6.70 0.30
N ARG A 157 -13.46 -6.42 1.43
CA ARG A 157 -14.85 -6.85 1.66
C ARG A 157 -15.80 -6.22 0.64
N GLN A 158 -15.71 -4.92 0.39
CA GLN A 158 -16.52 -4.25 -0.64
C GLN A 158 -16.24 -4.81 -2.03
N TYR A 159 -14.97 -5.05 -2.32
CA TYR A 159 -14.56 -5.64 -3.59
C TYR A 159 -15.15 -7.05 -3.78
N VAL A 160 -15.02 -7.93 -2.78
CA VAL A 160 -15.62 -9.28 -2.81
C VAL A 160 -17.12 -9.22 -3.07
N MET A 161 -17.84 -8.36 -2.35
CA MET A 161 -19.29 -8.20 -2.53
C MET A 161 -19.68 -7.73 -3.94
N SER A 162 -18.78 -7.03 -4.65
CA SER A 162 -19.04 -6.54 -6.01
C SER A 162 -18.70 -7.56 -7.11
N VAL A 163 -17.74 -8.47 -6.87
CA VAL A 163 -17.22 -9.36 -7.93
C VAL A 163 -17.56 -10.82 -7.74
N MET A 164 -18.00 -11.23 -6.53
CA MET A 164 -18.22 -12.64 -6.18
C MET A 164 -19.68 -12.92 -5.85
N PRO A 165 -20.43 -13.60 -6.74
CA PRO A 165 -21.80 -14.02 -6.44
C PRO A 165 -21.82 -15.08 -5.32
N PRO A 166 -22.69 -14.97 -4.30
CA PRO A 166 -22.81 -15.99 -3.27
C PRO A 166 -23.14 -17.40 -3.81
N SER A 167 -23.89 -17.48 -4.91
CA SER A 167 -24.24 -18.74 -5.56
C SER A 167 -23.03 -19.56 -6.02
N LEU A 168 -21.91 -18.90 -6.35
CA LEU A 168 -20.66 -19.59 -6.70
C LEU A 168 -20.10 -20.38 -5.52
N ILE A 169 -20.16 -19.82 -4.33
CA ILE A 169 -19.67 -20.45 -3.10
C ILE A 169 -20.63 -21.57 -2.69
N GLU A 170 -21.94 -21.36 -2.84
CA GLU A 170 -22.95 -22.37 -2.54
C GLU A 170 -22.82 -23.58 -3.48
N ALA A 171 -22.60 -23.37 -4.77
CA ALA A 171 -22.33 -24.44 -5.73
C ALA A 171 -21.09 -25.27 -5.35
N ALA A 172 -20.00 -24.61 -5.01
CA ALA A 172 -18.77 -25.31 -4.59
C ALA A 172 -18.97 -26.14 -3.31
N ARG A 173 -19.83 -25.69 -2.39
CA ARG A 173 -20.20 -26.47 -1.19
C ARG A 173 -21.03 -27.69 -1.53
N ILE A 174 -21.97 -27.56 -2.48
CA ILE A 174 -22.77 -28.70 -2.98
C ILE A 174 -21.87 -29.75 -3.62
N ASP A 175 -20.82 -29.31 -4.33
CA ASP A 175 -19.79 -30.19 -4.90
C ASP A 175 -18.85 -30.80 -3.85
N GLY A 176 -19.06 -30.54 -2.55
CA GLY A 176 -18.31 -31.11 -1.45
C GLY A 176 -16.95 -30.42 -1.17
N ALA A 177 -16.70 -29.23 -1.75
CA ALA A 177 -15.46 -28.50 -1.51
C ALA A 177 -15.40 -27.97 -0.06
N LYS A 178 -14.24 -28.15 0.59
CA LYS A 178 -14.00 -27.62 1.94
C LYS A 178 -13.78 -26.11 1.89
N GLU A 179 -14.16 -25.39 2.95
CA GLU A 179 -14.13 -23.94 3.01
C GLU A 179 -12.75 -23.31 2.72
N LEU A 180 -11.66 -23.87 3.25
CA LEU A 180 -10.30 -23.41 2.94
C LEU A 180 -9.91 -23.67 1.48
N TYR A 181 -10.41 -24.75 0.88
CA TYR A 181 -10.22 -25.02 -0.53
C TYR A 181 -10.95 -23.98 -1.38
N ILE A 182 -12.21 -23.68 -1.06
CA ILE A 182 -13.00 -22.63 -1.73
C ILE A 182 -12.27 -21.30 -1.62
N PHE A 183 -11.78 -20.92 -0.44
CA PHE A 183 -11.03 -19.67 -0.26
C PHE A 183 -9.80 -19.61 -1.18
N HIS A 184 -8.93 -20.64 -1.16
CA HIS A 184 -7.68 -20.59 -1.90
C HIS A 184 -7.84 -20.80 -3.40
N ARG A 185 -8.77 -21.65 -3.83
CA ARG A 185 -8.91 -22.05 -5.24
C ARG A 185 -9.97 -21.27 -6.02
N ILE A 186 -10.92 -20.67 -5.33
CA ILE A 186 -12.01 -19.92 -5.97
C ILE A 186 -11.92 -18.43 -5.57
N ALA A 187 -11.93 -18.14 -4.26
CA ALA A 187 -12.02 -16.78 -3.79
C ALA A 187 -10.75 -15.97 -4.07
N ILE A 188 -9.55 -16.45 -3.70
CA ILE A 188 -8.28 -15.73 -3.94
C ILE A 188 -8.08 -15.37 -5.43
N PRO A 189 -8.27 -16.26 -6.41
CA PRO A 189 -8.15 -15.91 -7.82
C PRO A 189 -9.10 -14.79 -8.25
N ILE A 190 -10.35 -14.83 -7.81
CA ILE A 190 -11.34 -13.78 -8.12
C ILE A 190 -10.99 -12.45 -7.42
N MET A 191 -10.49 -12.53 -6.20
CA MET A 191 -10.08 -11.36 -5.41
C MET A 191 -8.72 -10.79 -5.84
N SER A 192 -7.94 -11.51 -6.66
CA SER A 192 -6.54 -11.17 -6.95
C SER A 192 -6.31 -9.74 -7.43
N PRO A 193 -7.15 -9.10 -8.27
CA PRO A 193 -6.93 -7.71 -8.66
C PRO A 193 -7.08 -6.73 -7.47
N GLY A 194 -8.05 -6.98 -6.60
CA GLY A 194 -8.23 -6.20 -5.37
C GLY A 194 -7.09 -6.41 -4.38
N ILE A 195 -6.66 -7.66 -4.19
CA ILE A 195 -5.53 -8.01 -3.34
C ILE A 195 -4.25 -7.35 -3.86
N ALA A 196 -3.98 -7.43 -5.16
CA ALA A 196 -2.81 -6.80 -5.77
C ALA A 196 -2.79 -5.27 -5.56
N THR A 197 -3.92 -4.61 -5.77
CA THR A 197 -4.06 -3.16 -5.53
C THR A 197 -3.71 -2.79 -4.09
N MET A 198 -4.30 -3.48 -3.12
CA MET A 198 -4.05 -3.21 -1.70
C MET A 198 -2.64 -3.63 -1.27
N SER A 199 -2.06 -4.66 -1.90
CA SER A 199 -0.68 -5.08 -1.65
C SER A 199 0.33 -4.03 -2.11
N ILE A 200 0.12 -3.39 -3.27
CA ILE A 200 0.98 -2.30 -3.74
C ILE A 200 0.95 -1.13 -2.74
N MET A 201 -0.25 -0.72 -2.30
CA MET A 201 -0.40 0.36 -1.32
C MET A 201 0.24 0.00 0.03
N GLY A 202 0.03 -1.23 0.50
CA GLY A 202 0.64 -1.75 1.73
C GLY A 202 2.17 -1.83 1.63
N PHE A 203 2.71 -2.29 0.50
CA PHE A 203 4.15 -2.36 0.27
C PHE A 203 4.79 -0.98 0.33
N ILE A 204 4.22 0.03 -0.36
CA ILE A 204 4.70 1.41 -0.33
C ILE A 204 4.70 1.95 1.09
N GLY A 205 3.61 1.72 1.87
CA GLY A 205 3.52 2.16 3.26
C GLY A 205 4.50 1.46 4.20
N ASN A 206 4.82 0.19 3.96
CA ASN A 206 5.77 -0.58 4.78
C ASN A 206 7.23 -0.36 4.37
N TRP A 207 7.48 0.16 3.16
CA TRP A 207 8.81 0.46 2.65
C TRP A 207 9.37 1.76 3.21
N ASN A 208 8.50 2.76 3.44
CA ASN A 208 8.87 4.12 3.90
C ASN A 208 9.15 4.17 5.40
#